data_a661edd912ec3f1e048e0ac0f89e5233
#
_entry.id   a661edd912ec3f1e048e0ac0f89e5233
#
_cell.length_a   1.000
_cell.length_b   1.000
_cell.length_c   1.000
_cell.angle_alpha   90.00
_cell.angle_beta   90.00
_cell.angle_gamma   90.00
#
_symmetry.space_group_name_H-M   'P 1'
#
loop_
_entity.id
_entity.type
_entity.pdbx_description
1 polymer ?
#
loop_
_entity_poly.entity_id
_entity_poly.type
_entity_poly.pdbx_seq_one_letter_code
_entity_poly.pdbx_strand_id
1 'polypeptide(L)'
;NNNNNDIIITQSSIEMSNNETTSAADTESTTSAVTESTTSSTTSAAQVSGGVARITTKAEIQEYTSRSNYDDAVFFGDMIVSGIGEYGYLDTSRIFSDNNLTTDKALNSVSSVAAANPSKVYVLVGLNDLNYGTRSGENVAERIGSIVESLKEAIPSVKVYVVSLLPITQSFEAKSNVKITQAAIDEANSTLAARATEYGMTFIDIADAFKDESGYLNTDVSTGGYNLNHNYYPFFLNNISGASN
;
A
#
# COMPACT_ATOMS: atom_id res chain seq x y z
N ASN A 1 31.74 -15.61 -11.42
CA ASN A 1 30.38 -16.20 -11.27
C ASN A 1 29.44 -15.07 -10.90
N ASN A 2 28.83 -14.47 -11.92
CA ASN A 2 27.76 -13.46 -11.76
C ASN A 2 26.47 -14.18 -11.50
N ASN A 3 25.95 -14.09 -10.28
CA ASN A 3 24.57 -14.39 -10.01
C ASN A 3 23.76 -13.10 -10.18
N ASN A 4 23.30 -12.88 -11.40
CA ASN A 4 22.17 -11.98 -11.64
C ASN A 4 20.91 -12.70 -11.15
N ASN A 5 20.43 -12.35 -9.97
CA ASN A 5 19.06 -12.65 -9.58
C ASN A 5 18.16 -11.64 -10.30
N ASP A 6 17.67 -12.04 -11.45
CA ASP A 6 16.63 -11.30 -12.15
C ASP A 6 15.38 -11.23 -11.29
N ILE A 7 14.93 -10.01 -11.03
CA ILE A 7 13.64 -9.76 -10.39
C ILE A 7 12.56 -10.24 -11.35
N ILE A 8 11.90 -11.35 -11.01
CA ILE A 8 10.79 -11.87 -11.81
C ILE A 8 9.57 -10.99 -11.53
N ILE A 9 9.38 -9.99 -12.36
CA ILE A 9 8.12 -9.25 -12.43
C ILE A 9 7.19 -10.04 -13.32
N THR A 10 6.23 -10.73 -12.72
CA THR A 10 5.26 -11.54 -13.48
C THR A 10 4.23 -10.61 -14.14
N GLN A 11 4.40 -10.32 -15.41
CA GLN A 11 3.34 -9.78 -16.25
C GLN A 11 2.61 -10.94 -16.92
N SER A 12 1.35 -11.16 -16.56
CA SER A 12 0.46 -12.04 -17.31
C SER A 12 -0.24 -11.24 -18.41
N SER A 13 0.12 -11.53 -19.65
CA SER A 13 -0.60 -11.02 -20.82
C SER A 13 -1.89 -11.81 -20.99
N ILE A 14 -3.04 -11.14 -20.95
CA ILE A 14 -4.32 -11.71 -21.36
C ILE A 14 -4.83 -10.92 -22.56
N GLU A 15 -4.99 -11.62 -23.68
CA GLU A 15 -5.60 -11.10 -24.89
C GLU A 15 -7.08 -10.83 -24.68
N MET A 16 -7.54 -9.65 -25.12
CA MET A 16 -8.94 -9.27 -25.13
C MET A 16 -9.64 -9.89 -26.34
N SER A 17 -10.69 -10.65 -26.09
CA SER A 17 -11.68 -10.99 -27.09
C SER A 17 -12.89 -10.07 -26.95
N ASN A 18 -13.10 -9.25 -27.97
CA ASN A 18 -14.29 -8.43 -28.12
C ASN A 18 -15.50 -9.31 -28.44
N ASN A 19 -16.62 -9.04 -27.78
CA ASN A 19 -17.91 -9.32 -28.38
C ASN A 19 -18.91 -8.22 -28.02
N GLU A 20 -19.27 -7.43 -29.03
CA GLU A 20 -20.40 -6.51 -29.02
C GLU A 20 -21.71 -7.29 -29.10
N THR A 21 -22.75 -6.86 -28.40
CA THR A 21 -24.10 -6.88 -28.92
C THR A 21 -25.00 -5.87 -28.21
N THR A 22 -25.59 -5.03 -29.01
CA THR A 22 -26.59 -3.98 -28.79
C THR A 22 -27.95 -4.49 -28.37
N SER A 23 -28.72 -3.71 -27.59
CA SER A 23 -30.09 -3.23 -27.87
C SER A 23 -30.80 -2.69 -26.63
N ALA A 24 -31.16 -1.56 -26.64
CA ALA A 24 -32.19 -0.55 -26.63
C ALA A 24 -33.48 -0.80 -25.81
N ALA A 25 -33.86 0.30 -25.09
CA ALA A 25 -35.19 0.88 -24.81
C ALA A 25 -36.11 0.09 -23.85
N ASP A 26 -36.90 0.68 -22.98
CA ASP A 26 -37.60 1.95 -22.80
C ASP A 26 -38.21 2.01 -21.37
N THR A 27 -38.29 3.23 -20.83
CA THR A 27 -39.38 3.92 -20.10
C THR A 27 -40.23 3.17 -19.03
N GLU A 28 -40.34 3.59 -17.80
CA GLU A 28 -41.19 4.63 -17.22
C GLU A 28 -41.14 4.71 -15.70
N SER A 29 -41.35 5.90 -15.23
CA SER A 29 -41.52 6.48 -13.92
C SER A 29 -42.58 5.79 -13.04
N THR A 30 -42.27 5.68 -11.73
CA THR A 30 -43.25 6.03 -10.68
C THR A 30 -42.56 6.35 -9.34
N THR A 31 -42.91 7.49 -8.86
CA THR A 31 -42.63 8.11 -7.56
C THR A 31 -43.26 7.33 -6.42
N SER A 32 -42.52 7.05 -5.34
CA SER A 32 -43.09 7.07 -3.99
C SER A 32 -42.00 7.24 -2.92
N ALA A 33 -42.29 8.09 -2.01
CA ALA A 33 -41.43 8.70 -1.01
C ALA A 33 -41.20 7.81 0.23
N VAL A 34 -40.04 8.13 0.88
CA VAL A 34 -39.77 8.23 2.32
C VAL A 34 -39.68 6.94 3.12
N THR A 35 -38.49 6.64 3.58
CA THR A 35 -38.18 6.61 5.03
C THR A 35 -36.67 6.75 5.22
N GLU A 36 -36.27 7.83 5.85
CA GLU A 36 -34.92 8.08 6.34
C GLU A 36 -34.55 7.01 7.37
N SER A 37 -33.47 6.31 7.11
CA SER A 37 -32.66 5.65 8.14
C SER A 37 -31.28 6.24 8.06
N THR A 38 -31.06 7.25 8.88
CA THR A 38 -29.75 7.84 9.15
C THR A 38 -28.86 6.80 9.84
N THR A 39 -28.11 6.07 9.06
CA THR A 39 -26.92 5.43 9.57
C THR A 39 -25.76 6.38 9.29
N SER A 40 -25.40 7.16 10.31
CA SER A 40 -24.23 8.02 10.27
C SER A 40 -22.97 7.15 10.23
N SER A 41 -22.55 6.76 9.04
CA SER A 41 -21.17 6.39 8.80
C SER A 41 -20.36 7.68 8.77
N THR A 42 -19.75 8.03 9.89
CA THR A 42 -18.75 9.09 9.96
C THR A 42 -17.52 8.63 9.17
N THR A 43 -17.56 8.80 7.86
CA THR A 43 -16.37 8.80 7.03
C THR A 43 -15.63 10.08 7.37
N SER A 44 -14.60 9.97 8.20
CA SER A 44 -13.67 11.07 8.42
C SER A 44 -12.93 11.28 7.10
N ALA A 45 -13.39 12.24 6.30
CA ALA A 45 -12.69 12.66 5.11
C ALA A 45 -11.39 13.36 5.55
N ALA A 46 -10.28 12.66 5.42
CA ALA A 46 -8.98 13.27 5.52
C ALA A 46 -8.79 14.18 4.29
N GLN A 47 -8.72 15.48 4.50
CA GLN A 47 -8.38 16.42 3.44
C GLN A 47 -6.92 16.23 3.05
N VAL A 48 -6.68 15.73 1.86
CA VAL A 48 -5.34 15.52 1.31
C VAL A 48 -4.96 16.70 0.43
N SER A 49 -4.28 17.65 1.02
CA SER A 49 -3.43 18.60 0.31
C SER A 49 -1.98 18.21 0.63
N GLY A 50 -1.24 17.65 -0.30
CA GLY A 50 0.14 17.15 -0.20
C GLY A 50 0.68 17.11 1.23
N GLY A 51 0.70 15.93 1.88
CA GLY A 51 1.04 15.87 3.28
C GLY A 51 0.82 14.48 3.88
N VAL A 52 0.28 14.44 5.09
CA VAL A 52 0.06 13.20 5.86
C VAL A 52 -1.43 12.95 6.01
N ALA A 53 -1.91 11.83 5.50
CA ALA A 53 -3.24 11.30 5.80
C ALA A 53 -3.09 10.22 6.87
N ARG A 54 -3.81 10.35 7.98
CA ARG A 54 -3.70 9.44 9.12
C ARG A 54 -5.00 8.70 9.39
N ILE A 55 -4.91 7.39 9.52
CA ILE A 55 -6.02 6.49 9.85
C ILE A 55 -5.92 6.10 11.32
N THR A 56 -6.97 6.38 12.08
CA THR A 56 -7.01 6.13 13.53
C THR A 56 -7.94 4.99 13.94
N THR A 57 -8.83 4.56 13.04
CA THR A 57 -9.74 3.44 13.31
C THR A 57 -8.97 2.13 13.38
N LYS A 58 -9.21 1.33 14.41
CA LYS A 58 -8.55 0.03 14.58
C LYS A 58 -8.92 -0.93 13.45
N ALA A 59 -7.94 -1.74 13.04
CA ALA A 59 -8.10 -2.72 11.98
C ALA A 59 -9.16 -3.77 12.36
N GLU A 60 -10.09 -3.99 11.46
CA GLU A 60 -11.17 -4.95 11.58
C GLU A 60 -11.42 -5.67 10.25
N ILE A 61 -12.08 -6.82 10.32
CA ILE A 61 -12.49 -7.55 9.11
C ILE A 61 -13.62 -6.76 8.44
N GLN A 62 -13.42 -6.42 7.18
CA GLN A 62 -14.36 -5.62 6.37
C GLN A 62 -14.66 -6.31 5.04
N GLU A 63 -15.73 -5.91 4.39
CA GLU A 63 -15.93 -6.15 2.98
C GLU A 63 -14.98 -5.26 2.15
N TYR A 64 -14.50 -5.80 1.03
CA TYR A 64 -13.66 -5.04 0.11
C TYR A 64 -14.52 -4.19 -0.82
N THR A 65 -14.54 -2.89 -0.63
CA THR A 65 -15.42 -1.96 -1.35
C THR A 65 -14.68 -0.96 -2.23
N SER A 66 -13.34 -0.89 -2.13
CA SER A 66 -12.54 0.16 -2.78
C SER A 66 -11.88 -0.26 -4.09
N ARG A 67 -12.19 -1.44 -4.63
CA ARG A 67 -11.49 -1.99 -5.80
C ARG A 67 -11.42 -1.04 -6.99
N SER A 68 -12.54 -0.41 -7.35
CA SER A 68 -12.63 0.51 -8.49
C SER A 68 -11.79 1.79 -8.33
N ASN A 69 -11.46 2.15 -7.09
CA ASN A 69 -10.65 3.34 -6.82
C ASN A 69 -9.18 3.17 -7.19
N TYR A 70 -8.78 1.93 -7.53
CA TYR A 70 -7.42 1.59 -7.95
C TYR A 70 -7.28 1.31 -9.45
N ASP A 71 -8.31 1.58 -10.27
CA ASP A 71 -8.30 1.24 -11.69
C ASP A 71 -7.17 1.91 -12.50
N ASP A 72 -6.69 3.07 -12.04
CA ASP A 72 -5.57 3.84 -12.62
C ASP A 72 -4.28 3.78 -11.79
N ALA A 73 -4.23 2.88 -10.80
CA ALA A 73 -3.15 2.78 -9.84
C ALA A 73 -2.36 1.48 -9.95
N VAL A 74 -1.11 1.53 -9.52
CA VAL A 74 -0.28 0.35 -9.25
C VAL A 74 0.24 0.39 -7.82
N PHE A 75 0.50 -0.79 -7.26
CA PHE A 75 1.20 -0.97 -5.99
C PHE A 75 2.62 -1.42 -6.25
N PHE A 76 3.56 -0.85 -5.53
CA PHE A 76 4.98 -1.12 -5.64
C PHE A 76 5.57 -1.38 -4.26
N GLY A 77 6.02 -2.60 -3.98
CA GLY A 77 6.50 -2.91 -2.65
C GLY A 77 6.92 -4.35 -2.39
N ASP A 78 7.01 -4.66 -1.09
CA ASP A 78 7.47 -5.93 -0.56
C ASP A 78 6.35 -6.98 -0.42
N MET A 79 6.52 -7.94 0.52
CA MET A 79 5.58 -9.03 0.76
C MET A 79 4.16 -8.58 1.13
N ILE A 80 3.99 -7.39 1.75
CA ILE A 80 2.65 -6.87 2.03
C ILE A 80 1.94 -6.54 0.72
N VAL A 81 2.65 -5.92 -0.22
CA VAL A 81 2.14 -5.60 -1.55
C VAL A 81 1.89 -6.87 -2.37
N SER A 82 2.79 -7.87 -2.29
CA SER A 82 2.61 -9.17 -2.97
C SER A 82 1.27 -9.80 -2.61
N GLY A 83 0.88 -9.76 -1.35
CA GLY A 83 -0.38 -10.32 -0.87
C GLY A 83 -1.62 -9.72 -1.52
N ILE A 84 -1.59 -8.47 -1.99
CA ILE A 84 -2.71 -7.85 -2.71
C ILE A 84 -3.07 -8.65 -3.97
N GLY A 85 -2.06 -9.03 -4.75
CA GLY A 85 -2.22 -9.85 -5.96
C GLY A 85 -2.44 -11.32 -5.65
N GLU A 86 -1.66 -11.89 -4.72
CA GLU A 86 -1.72 -13.31 -4.34
C GLU A 86 -3.09 -13.71 -3.79
N TYR A 87 -3.75 -12.81 -3.04
CA TYR A 87 -5.10 -13.03 -2.52
C TYR A 87 -6.21 -12.53 -3.45
N GLY A 88 -5.87 -12.02 -4.64
CA GLY A 88 -6.84 -11.66 -5.68
C GLY A 88 -7.61 -10.36 -5.44
N TYR A 89 -7.11 -9.46 -4.58
CA TYR A 89 -7.75 -8.17 -4.32
C TYR A 89 -7.59 -7.19 -5.49
N LEU A 90 -6.46 -7.25 -6.21
CA LEU A 90 -6.22 -6.54 -7.46
C LEU A 90 -5.60 -7.49 -8.49
N ASP A 91 -5.73 -7.13 -9.76
CA ASP A 91 -5.07 -7.85 -10.85
C ASP A 91 -3.54 -7.77 -10.69
N THR A 92 -2.85 -8.88 -10.94
CA THR A 92 -1.39 -8.97 -10.78
C THR A 92 -0.63 -8.02 -11.70
N SER A 93 -1.22 -7.58 -12.81
CA SER A 93 -0.63 -6.56 -13.70
C SER A 93 -0.49 -5.18 -13.04
N ARG A 94 -1.19 -4.97 -11.91
CA ARG A 94 -1.11 -3.74 -11.11
C ARG A 94 -0.19 -3.85 -9.91
N ILE A 95 0.46 -5.00 -9.73
CA ILE A 95 1.30 -5.30 -8.57
C ILE A 95 2.75 -5.46 -9.04
N PHE A 96 3.62 -4.56 -8.59
CA PHE A 96 5.06 -4.62 -8.78
C PHE A 96 5.70 -4.94 -7.43
N SER A 97 5.99 -6.20 -7.19
CA SER A 97 6.41 -6.65 -5.86
C SER A 97 7.43 -7.77 -5.90
N ASP A 98 8.22 -7.83 -4.84
CA ASP A 98 9.09 -8.95 -4.49
C ASP A 98 9.04 -9.11 -2.97
N ASN A 99 8.83 -10.34 -2.47
CA ASN A 99 8.79 -10.63 -1.03
C ASN A 99 10.07 -10.17 -0.29
N ASN A 100 11.20 -10.14 -1.00
CA ASN A 100 12.50 -9.70 -0.50
C ASN A 100 12.92 -8.31 -1.01
N LEU A 101 11.95 -7.49 -1.44
CA LEU A 101 12.24 -6.15 -1.94
C LEU A 101 12.85 -5.30 -0.82
N THR A 102 14.00 -4.72 -1.13
CA THR A 102 14.63 -3.66 -0.34
C THR A 102 14.50 -2.32 -1.06
N THR A 103 14.80 -1.24 -0.37
CA THR A 103 14.79 0.10 -0.99
C THR A 103 15.77 0.21 -2.16
N ASP A 104 16.92 -0.46 -2.10
CA ASP A 104 17.89 -0.48 -3.20
C ASP A 104 17.36 -1.25 -4.41
N LYS A 105 16.75 -2.42 -4.21
CA LYS A 105 16.12 -3.17 -5.29
C LYS A 105 14.93 -2.41 -5.89
N ALA A 106 14.14 -1.75 -5.05
CA ALA A 106 13.02 -0.93 -5.51
C ALA A 106 13.51 0.21 -6.41
N LEU A 107 14.57 0.92 -6.02
CA LEU A 107 15.14 1.99 -6.82
C LEU A 107 15.58 1.49 -8.21
N ASN A 108 16.18 0.31 -8.27
CA ASN A 108 16.58 -0.33 -9.53
C ASN A 108 15.39 -0.82 -10.38
N SER A 109 14.20 -0.93 -9.80
CA SER A 109 12.98 -1.45 -10.47
C SER A 109 12.01 -0.34 -10.92
N VAL A 110 12.33 0.93 -10.66
CA VAL A 110 11.47 2.08 -11.02
C VAL A 110 11.12 2.10 -12.51
N SER A 111 12.08 1.74 -13.38
CA SER A 111 11.83 1.70 -14.84
C SER A 111 10.73 0.73 -15.24
N SER A 112 10.61 -0.39 -14.54
CA SER A 112 9.54 -1.38 -14.78
C SER A 112 8.16 -0.82 -14.41
N VAL A 113 8.08 -0.11 -13.28
CA VAL A 113 6.85 0.58 -12.86
C VAL A 113 6.50 1.68 -13.85
N ALA A 114 7.49 2.46 -14.30
CA ALA A 114 7.31 3.54 -15.26
C ALA A 114 6.82 3.04 -16.63
N ALA A 115 7.22 1.85 -17.05
CA ALA A 115 6.77 1.25 -18.30
C ALA A 115 5.25 1.00 -18.33
N ALA A 116 4.62 0.80 -17.17
CA ALA A 116 3.16 0.67 -17.05
C ALA A 116 2.43 2.02 -17.11
N ASN A 117 3.16 3.14 -17.05
CA ASN A 117 2.65 4.51 -17.09
C ASN A 117 1.40 4.76 -16.21
N PRO A 118 1.44 4.41 -14.92
CA PRO A 118 0.30 4.59 -14.03
C PRO A 118 0.09 6.07 -13.69
N SER A 119 -1.15 6.47 -13.42
CA SER A 119 -1.44 7.81 -12.90
C SER A 119 -1.19 7.93 -11.39
N LYS A 120 -1.25 6.79 -10.68
CA LYS A 120 -1.01 6.69 -9.23
C LYS A 120 -0.09 5.51 -8.93
N VAL A 121 0.85 5.71 -8.01
CA VAL A 121 1.71 4.64 -7.48
C VAL A 121 1.62 4.66 -5.95
N TYR A 122 1.28 3.51 -5.36
CA TYR A 122 1.33 3.28 -3.92
C TYR A 122 2.61 2.51 -3.59
N VAL A 123 3.47 3.09 -2.77
CA VAL A 123 4.78 2.52 -2.40
C VAL A 123 4.72 2.01 -0.96
N LEU A 124 5.13 0.77 -0.74
CA LEU A 124 5.31 0.18 0.58
C LEU A 124 6.53 -0.74 0.56
N VAL A 125 7.65 -0.28 1.10
CA VAL A 125 8.94 -0.98 1.14
C VAL A 125 9.78 -0.46 2.31
N GLY A 126 10.65 -1.31 2.86
CA GLY A 126 11.61 -0.93 3.90
C GLY A 126 11.71 -1.92 5.05
N LEU A 127 10.71 -2.78 5.28
CA LEU A 127 10.78 -3.79 6.34
C LEU A 127 11.96 -4.75 6.14
N ASN A 128 12.28 -5.12 4.90
CA ASN A 128 13.42 -5.99 4.61
C ASN A 128 14.76 -5.30 4.90
N ASP A 129 14.90 -4.00 4.59
CA ASP A 129 16.10 -3.22 4.92
C ASP A 129 16.37 -3.24 6.42
N LEU A 130 15.34 -3.00 7.21
CA LEU A 130 15.42 -3.04 8.67
C LEU A 130 15.74 -4.44 9.19
N ASN A 131 15.10 -5.48 8.63
CA ASN A 131 15.31 -6.85 9.08
C ASN A 131 16.68 -7.42 8.67
N TYR A 132 17.25 -6.96 7.56
CA TYR A 132 18.63 -7.28 7.20
C TYR A 132 19.64 -6.49 8.05
N GLY A 133 19.20 -5.45 8.78
CA GLY A 133 20.03 -4.61 9.63
C GLY A 133 21.02 -3.76 8.84
N THR A 134 20.68 -3.44 7.60
CA THR A 134 21.53 -2.66 6.68
C THR A 134 21.28 -1.16 6.79
N ARG A 135 20.12 -0.75 7.34
CA ARG A 135 19.70 0.65 7.42
C ARG A 135 18.97 0.95 8.73
N SER A 136 19.09 2.19 9.21
CA SER A 136 18.22 2.76 10.24
C SER A 136 16.85 3.11 9.67
N GLY A 137 15.86 3.39 10.53
CA GLY A 137 14.55 3.86 10.11
C GLY A 137 14.62 5.17 9.33
N GLU A 138 15.41 6.14 9.80
CA GLU A 138 15.65 7.40 9.10
C GLU A 138 16.23 7.17 7.68
N ASN A 139 17.23 6.31 7.57
CA ASN A 139 17.84 6.03 6.27
C ASN A 139 16.90 5.29 5.32
N VAL A 140 16.02 4.42 5.83
CA VAL A 140 14.93 3.80 5.03
C VAL A 140 14.00 4.89 4.47
N ALA A 141 13.60 5.86 5.30
CA ALA A 141 12.74 6.96 4.85
C ALA A 141 13.42 7.82 3.77
N GLU A 142 14.70 8.12 3.91
CA GLU A 142 15.49 8.83 2.88
C GLU A 142 15.54 8.06 1.56
N ARG A 143 15.74 6.75 1.63
CA ARG A 143 15.76 5.90 0.44
C ARG A 143 14.39 5.83 -0.25
N ILE A 144 13.29 5.81 0.53
CA ILE A 144 11.94 5.92 0.00
C ILE A 144 11.76 7.27 -0.70
N GLY A 145 12.27 8.37 -0.13
CA GLY A 145 12.30 9.68 -0.79
C GLY A 145 12.96 9.63 -2.16
N SER A 146 14.11 8.93 -2.28
CA SER A 146 14.80 8.73 -3.56
C SER A 146 13.97 7.91 -4.56
N ILE A 147 13.21 6.90 -4.09
CA ILE A 147 12.29 6.14 -4.95
C ILE A 147 11.18 7.05 -5.48
N VAL A 148 10.60 7.89 -4.63
CA VAL A 148 9.57 8.87 -5.01
C VAL A 148 10.10 9.83 -6.07
N GLU A 149 11.30 10.39 -5.88
CA GLU A 149 11.96 11.27 -6.83
C GLU A 149 12.15 10.57 -8.19
N SER A 150 12.71 9.37 -8.21
CA SER A 150 12.90 8.59 -9.43
C SER A 150 11.59 8.26 -10.15
N LEU A 151 10.52 7.95 -9.41
CA LEU A 151 9.19 7.72 -10.00
C LEU A 151 8.65 8.98 -10.67
N LYS A 152 8.82 10.15 -10.05
CA LYS A 152 8.34 11.44 -10.58
C LYS A 152 9.20 11.91 -11.78
N GLU A 153 10.49 11.61 -11.78
CA GLU A 153 11.34 11.85 -12.95
C GLU A 153 10.93 10.98 -14.14
N ALA A 154 10.66 9.70 -13.89
CA ALA A 154 10.26 8.76 -14.95
C ALA A 154 8.82 8.98 -15.44
N ILE A 155 7.92 9.43 -14.57
CA ILE A 155 6.51 9.68 -14.86
C ILE A 155 6.12 11.05 -14.28
N PRO A 156 6.36 12.17 -14.98
CA PRO A 156 6.20 13.52 -14.42
C PRO A 156 4.81 13.86 -13.87
N SER A 157 3.75 13.22 -14.38
CA SER A 157 2.38 13.44 -13.94
C SER A 157 1.91 12.50 -12.81
N VAL A 158 2.75 11.57 -12.37
CA VAL A 158 2.38 10.55 -11.40
C VAL A 158 2.08 11.16 -10.02
N LYS A 159 1.02 10.66 -9.39
CA LYS A 159 0.78 10.87 -7.96
C LYS A 159 1.40 9.71 -7.18
N VAL A 160 2.30 10.02 -6.27
CA VAL A 160 2.95 9.01 -5.44
C VAL A 160 2.40 9.08 -4.03
N TYR A 161 1.91 7.95 -3.57
CA TYR A 161 1.46 7.71 -2.21
C TYR A 161 2.43 6.73 -1.56
N VAL A 162 2.94 7.08 -0.39
CA VAL A 162 3.76 6.17 0.42
C VAL A 162 2.93 5.72 1.59
N VAL A 163 2.75 4.42 1.72
CA VAL A 163 2.04 3.82 2.85
C VAL A 163 3.03 3.57 3.98
N SER A 164 2.65 3.87 5.22
CA SER A 164 3.48 3.61 6.38
C SER A 164 3.89 2.14 6.46
N LEU A 165 5.11 1.89 6.92
CA LEU A 165 5.53 0.54 7.28
C LEU A 165 4.61 0.01 8.36
N LEU A 166 4.08 -1.21 8.17
CA LEU A 166 3.25 -1.85 9.19
C LEU A 166 4.11 -2.29 10.38
N PRO A 167 3.55 -2.35 11.60
CA PRO A 167 4.26 -2.82 12.77
C PRO A 167 4.57 -4.32 12.67
N ILE A 168 5.42 -4.79 13.56
CA ILE A 168 5.72 -6.21 13.79
C ILE A 168 5.20 -6.65 15.14
N THR A 169 4.97 -7.96 15.35
CA THR A 169 4.58 -8.46 16.66
C THR A 169 5.77 -8.46 17.62
N GLN A 170 5.49 -8.29 18.91
CA GLN A 170 6.51 -8.35 19.94
C GLN A 170 7.27 -9.69 19.93
N SER A 171 6.54 -10.79 19.70
CA SER A 171 7.15 -12.12 19.62
C SER A 171 8.05 -12.30 18.40
N PHE A 172 7.81 -11.58 17.31
CA PHE A 172 8.70 -11.58 16.13
C PHE A 172 9.99 -10.84 16.44
N GLU A 173 9.90 -9.62 17.00
CA GLU A 173 11.07 -8.83 17.41
C GLU A 173 11.97 -9.57 18.39
N ALA A 174 11.40 -10.35 19.30
CA ALA A 174 12.13 -11.10 20.31
C ALA A 174 12.96 -12.30 19.78
N LYS A 175 12.81 -12.65 18.49
CA LYS A 175 13.57 -13.78 17.91
C LYS A 175 15.04 -13.41 17.72
N SER A 176 15.95 -14.30 18.08
CA SER A 176 17.40 -14.08 18.07
C SER A 176 17.99 -13.79 16.67
N ASN A 177 17.32 -14.23 15.62
CA ASN A 177 17.75 -14.03 14.24
C ASN A 177 17.09 -12.84 13.54
N VAL A 178 16.23 -12.11 14.24
CA VAL A 178 15.53 -10.92 13.74
C VAL A 178 16.31 -9.68 14.16
N LYS A 179 16.49 -8.73 13.24
CA LYS A 179 17.20 -7.48 13.47
C LYS A 179 16.29 -6.26 13.48
N ILE A 180 15.13 -6.37 12.82
CA ILE A 180 14.13 -5.31 12.80
C ILE A 180 13.56 -5.10 14.20
N THR A 181 13.37 -3.83 14.58
CA THR A 181 12.70 -3.43 15.81
C THR A 181 11.49 -2.56 15.51
N GLN A 182 10.50 -2.60 16.41
CA GLN A 182 9.36 -1.68 16.29
C GLN A 182 9.80 -0.22 16.35
N ALA A 183 10.81 0.09 17.17
CA ALA A 183 11.36 1.44 17.25
C ALA A 183 11.93 1.93 15.90
N ALA A 184 12.60 1.06 15.14
CA ALA A 184 13.12 1.43 13.82
C ALA A 184 12.00 1.64 12.79
N ILE A 185 10.90 0.89 12.88
CA ILE A 185 9.70 1.11 12.06
C ILE A 185 9.07 2.46 12.40
N ASP A 186 8.90 2.77 13.69
CA ASP A 186 8.32 4.03 14.14
C ASP A 186 9.20 5.23 13.75
N GLU A 187 10.54 5.09 13.79
CA GLU A 187 11.49 6.09 13.28
C GLU A 187 11.30 6.33 11.78
N ALA A 188 11.20 5.27 10.97
CA ALA A 188 10.97 5.39 9.53
C ALA A 188 9.65 6.12 9.24
N ASN A 189 8.56 5.71 9.88
CA ASN A 189 7.24 6.31 9.69
C ASN A 189 7.21 7.78 10.15
N SER A 190 7.83 8.11 11.27
CA SER A 190 7.92 9.48 11.76
C SER A 190 8.71 10.38 10.80
N THR A 191 9.81 9.88 10.24
CA THR A 191 10.63 10.60 9.25
C THR A 191 9.86 10.80 7.95
N LEU A 192 9.16 9.77 7.46
CA LEU A 192 8.31 9.87 6.28
C LEU A 192 7.21 10.91 6.47
N ALA A 193 6.54 10.93 7.63
CA ALA A 193 5.53 11.92 7.96
C ALA A 193 6.09 13.34 7.97
N ALA A 194 7.25 13.53 8.61
CA ALA A 194 7.89 14.85 8.70
C ALA A 194 8.37 15.39 7.35
N ARG A 195 8.79 14.51 6.44
CA ARG A 195 9.40 14.87 5.16
C ARG A 195 8.49 14.65 3.94
N ALA A 196 7.20 14.33 4.14
CA ALA A 196 6.27 14.02 3.06
C ALA A 196 6.19 15.12 1.99
N THR A 197 6.07 16.37 2.42
CA THR A 197 6.03 17.54 1.51
C THR A 197 7.35 17.74 0.78
N GLU A 198 8.48 17.58 1.47
CA GLU A 198 9.83 17.68 0.89
C GLU A 198 10.02 16.63 -0.21
N TYR A 199 9.62 15.40 0.04
CA TYR A 199 9.70 14.31 -0.95
C TYR A 199 8.66 14.43 -2.07
N GLY A 200 7.69 15.34 -1.94
CA GLY A 200 6.64 15.54 -2.97
C GLY A 200 5.70 14.36 -3.09
N MET A 201 5.39 13.70 -1.98
CA MET A 201 4.48 12.56 -1.87
C MET A 201 3.32 12.86 -0.92
N THR A 202 2.29 12.02 -0.97
CA THR A 202 1.32 11.90 0.12
C THR A 202 1.70 10.69 0.97
N PHE A 203 1.94 10.90 2.27
CA PHE A 203 2.20 9.82 3.22
C PHE A 203 0.89 9.37 3.86
N ILE A 204 0.54 8.10 3.69
CA ILE A 204 -0.65 7.48 4.27
C ILE A 204 -0.23 6.69 5.50
N ASP A 205 -0.47 7.25 6.68
CA ASP A 205 -0.11 6.65 7.95
C ASP A 205 -1.28 5.82 8.51
N ILE A 206 -1.18 4.52 8.36
CA ILE A 206 -2.16 3.53 8.86
C ILE A 206 -1.56 2.61 9.93
N ALA A 207 -0.30 2.79 10.32
CA ALA A 207 0.41 1.87 11.20
C ALA A 207 -0.30 1.68 12.55
N ASP A 208 -0.78 2.76 13.16
CA ASP A 208 -1.43 2.71 14.47
C ASP A 208 -2.76 1.96 14.45
N ALA A 209 -3.44 1.89 13.30
CA ALA A 209 -4.65 1.09 13.14
C ALA A 209 -4.41 -0.41 13.36
N PHE A 210 -3.19 -0.89 13.09
CA PHE A 210 -2.80 -2.29 13.17
C PHE A 210 -2.11 -2.65 14.51
N LYS A 211 -1.84 -1.66 15.37
CA LYS A 211 -1.16 -1.88 16.66
C LYS A 211 -2.13 -2.33 17.76
N ASP A 212 -1.62 -3.17 18.63
CA ASP A 212 -2.22 -3.47 19.94
C ASP A 212 -1.92 -2.35 20.96
N GLU A 213 -2.35 -2.55 22.20
CA GLU A 213 -2.15 -1.59 23.30
C GLU A 213 -0.66 -1.41 23.68
N SER A 214 0.18 -2.38 23.33
CA SER A 214 1.64 -2.33 23.59
C SER A 214 2.41 -1.63 22.45
N GLY A 215 1.72 -1.22 21.39
CA GLY A 215 2.33 -0.55 20.23
C GLY A 215 2.96 -1.48 19.20
N TYR A 216 2.78 -2.79 19.35
CA TYR A 216 3.19 -3.82 18.39
C TYR A 216 2.04 -4.24 17.48
N LEU A 217 2.35 -4.92 16.38
CA LEU A 217 1.32 -5.50 15.51
C LEU A 217 0.41 -6.42 16.30
N ASN A 218 -0.89 -6.17 16.24
CA ASN A 218 -1.88 -7.07 16.83
C ASN A 218 -1.74 -8.46 16.22
N THR A 219 -1.63 -9.48 17.05
CA THR A 219 -1.41 -10.87 16.63
C THR A 219 -2.52 -11.41 15.74
N ASP A 220 -3.77 -10.96 15.91
CA ASP A 220 -4.91 -11.39 15.10
C ASP A 220 -4.82 -10.90 13.65
N VAL A 221 -4.19 -9.73 13.42
CA VAL A 221 -4.02 -9.17 12.07
C VAL A 221 -2.72 -9.64 11.40
N SER A 222 -1.89 -10.39 12.12
CA SER A 222 -0.57 -10.82 11.67
C SER A 222 -0.57 -12.21 11.06
N THR A 223 0.31 -12.41 10.09
CA THR A 223 0.80 -13.72 9.68
C THR A 223 2.31 -13.75 9.86
N GLY A 224 2.82 -14.73 10.64
CA GLY A 224 4.24 -14.89 10.89
C GLY A 224 4.90 -13.78 11.72
N GLY A 225 4.14 -12.81 12.20
CA GLY A 225 4.59 -11.73 13.06
C GLY A 225 5.05 -10.45 12.34
N TYR A 226 5.14 -10.45 11.02
CA TYR A 226 5.60 -9.32 10.21
C TYR A 226 4.82 -9.13 8.90
N ASN A 227 3.94 -10.07 8.57
CA ASN A 227 3.07 -10.00 7.40
C ASN A 227 1.62 -9.80 7.80
N LEU A 228 0.79 -9.30 6.89
CA LEU A 228 -0.62 -9.06 7.12
C LEU A 228 -1.44 -10.32 6.82
N ASN A 229 -2.33 -10.68 7.76
CA ASN A 229 -3.31 -11.74 7.53
C ASN A 229 -4.27 -11.32 6.41
N HIS A 230 -4.55 -12.25 5.49
CA HIS A 230 -5.33 -11.96 4.29
C HIS A 230 -6.73 -11.37 4.58
N ASN A 231 -7.37 -11.72 5.70
CA ASN A 231 -8.68 -11.20 6.09
C ASN A 231 -8.70 -9.69 6.36
N TYR A 232 -7.53 -9.07 6.60
CA TYR A 232 -7.40 -7.64 6.89
C TYR A 232 -6.97 -6.79 5.68
N TYR A 233 -6.75 -7.40 4.52
CA TYR A 233 -6.48 -6.66 3.28
C TYR A 233 -7.65 -5.76 2.85
N PRO A 234 -8.92 -6.14 3.02
CA PRO A 234 -10.02 -5.21 2.78
C PRO A 234 -9.93 -3.93 3.62
N PHE A 235 -9.66 -4.05 4.92
CA PHE A 235 -9.43 -2.88 5.78
C PHE A 235 -8.24 -2.03 5.29
N PHE A 236 -7.11 -2.68 4.99
CA PHE A 236 -5.90 -2.04 4.48
C PHE A 236 -6.19 -1.24 3.20
N LEU A 237 -6.79 -1.87 2.20
CA LEU A 237 -7.07 -1.25 0.90
C LEU A 237 -8.18 -0.19 0.97
N ASN A 238 -9.26 -0.44 1.71
CA ASN A 238 -10.34 0.54 1.87
C ASN A 238 -9.83 1.84 2.51
N ASN A 239 -8.97 1.75 3.53
CA ASN A 239 -8.45 2.92 4.22
C ASN A 239 -7.40 3.68 3.39
N ILE A 240 -6.53 2.98 2.67
CA ILE A 240 -5.61 3.61 1.72
C ILE A 240 -6.40 4.40 0.66
N SER A 241 -7.44 3.80 0.08
CA SER A 241 -8.30 4.46 -0.90
C SER A 241 -8.99 5.70 -0.32
N GLY A 242 -9.57 5.59 0.87
CA GLY A 242 -10.21 6.72 1.55
C GLY A 242 -9.28 7.88 1.86
N ALA A 243 -7.99 7.59 2.12
CA ALA A 243 -6.96 8.60 2.39
C ALA A 243 -6.36 9.23 1.12
N SER A 244 -6.63 8.67 -0.05
CA SER A 244 -6.04 9.08 -1.34
C SER A 244 -6.95 10.00 -2.17
N ASN A 245 -8.20 10.19 -1.73
CA ASN A 245 -9.25 10.94 -2.44
C ASN A 245 -9.35 12.39 -1.98
#